data_3f3fdbff9af79c5dbbd209b087c490be
#
_entry.id   3f3fdbff9af79c5dbbd209b087c490be
#
_cell.length_a   1.000
_cell.length_b   1.000
_cell.length_c   1.000
_cell.angle_alpha   90.00
_cell.angle_beta   90.00
_cell.angle_gamma   90.00
#
_symmetry.space_group_name_H-M   'P 1'
#
loop_
_entity.id
_entity.type
_entity.pdbx_description
1 polymer ?
#
loop_
_entity_poly.entity_id
_entity_poly.type
_entity_poly.pdbx_seq_one_letter_code
_entity_poly.pdbx_strand_id
1 'polypeptide(L)'
;MAASRSAPRSRSSIPTRSRSANALGSTTWDRVDLAPVVLLRGSESVLVQRAQDRLLAQARAKDPNVEISRLEAAGYDKGQLAGLVSPSLFGEPRLIIINDLEHATDALIEDLLSYLQAPEEDVNLVLRHASGNRGKKLLDAIAKAGMPVVECAQIKSARDKSSLVIGDVRRARRQIDPDAVEALVEALGNDLTDLLGAVKQLLADTSGTITLTQVNTYYGGRIEASGFAVADAAISGDGAKAVTTLRHA
;
A
#
# COMPACT_ATOMS: atom_id res chain seq x y z
N MET A 1 -63.35 -27.55 19.17
CA MET A 1 -62.50 -26.45 19.64
C MET A 1 -61.13 -27.00 19.93
N ALA A 2 -60.19 -26.79 19.03
CA ALA A 2 -58.79 -27.17 19.22
C ALA A 2 -57.92 -26.05 18.63
N ALA A 3 -57.24 -25.33 19.53
CA ALA A 3 -56.38 -24.21 19.18
C ALA A 3 -55.01 -24.72 18.73
N SER A 4 -54.66 -24.43 17.48
CA SER A 4 -53.33 -24.65 16.92
C SER A 4 -52.36 -23.58 17.44
N ARG A 5 -51.33 -24.00 18.17
CA ARG A 5 -50.21 -23.15 18.57
C ARG A 5 -49.08 -23.26 17.50
N SER A 6 -48.88 -22.20 16.75
CA SER A 6 -47.75 -22.06 15.87
C SER A 6 -46.49 -21.71 16.66
N ALA A 7 -45.40 -22.49 16.47
CA ALA A 7 -44.10 -22.27 17.03
C ALA A 7 -43.37 -21.12 16.30
N PRO A 8 -42.51 -20.29 16.97
CA PRO A 8 -41.77 -19.23 16.33
C PRO A 8 -40.52 -19.80 15.63
N ARG A 9 -40.34 -19.36 14.38
CA ARG A 9 -39.13 -19.66 13.57
C ARG A 9 -37.90 -19.03 14.19
N SER A 10 -36.89 -19.85 14.47
CA SER A 10 -35.55 -19.42 14.88
C SER A 10 -34.91 -18.55 13.78
N ARG A 11 -34.60 -17.31 14.12
CA ARG A 11 -33.78 -16.44 13.30
C ARG A 11 -32.33 -16.94 13.38
N SER A 12 -31.80 -17.40 12.26
CA SER A 12 -30.37 -17.71 12.11
C SER A 12 -29.60 -16.39 12.23
N SER A 13 -28.81 -16.27 13.27
CA SER A 13 -27.86 -15.19 13.47
C SER A 13 -26.72 -15.34 12.47
N ILE A 14 -26.64 -14.41 11.50
CA ILE A 14 -25.50 -14.21 10.63
C ILE A 14 -24.33 -13.80 11.53
N PRO A 15 -23.17 -14.48 11.47
CA PRO A 15 -22.02 -14.06 12.26
C PRO A 15 -21.54 -12.69 11.76
N THR A 16 -21.66 -11.71 12.63
CA THR A 16 -21.09 -10.38 12.47
C THR A 16 -19.58 -10.53 12.36
N ARG A 17 -19.04 -10.31 11.16
CA ARG A 17 -17.60 -10.20 10.94
C ARG A 17 -17.03 -9.21 11.97
N SER A 18 -16.15 -9.70 12.83
CA SER A 18 -15.37 -8.87 13.73
C SER A 18 -14.61 -7.85 12.89
N ARG A 19 -15.04 -6.60 12.92
CA ARG A 19 -14.22 -5.47 12.56
C ARG A 19 -13.08 -5.46 13.57
N SER A 20 -11.88 -5.88 13.14
CA SER A 20 -10.67 -5.57 13.88
C SER A 20 -10.69 -4.07 14.15
N ALA A 21 -10.60 -3.69 15.43
CA ALA A 21 -10.55 -2.30 15.85
C ALA A 21 -9.32 -1.65 15.18
N ASN A 22 -9.56 -0.94 14.08
CA ASN A 22 -8.58 -0.01 13.53
C ASN A 22 -8.39 1.08 14.58
N ALA A 23 -7.15 1.24 15.04
CA ALA A 23 -6.76 2.38 15.85
C ALA A 23 -7.24 3.66 15.16
N LEU A 24 -7.78 4.59 15.94
CA LEU A 24 -8.29 5.89 15.49
C LEU A 24 -7.29 6.53 14.51
N GLY A 25 -7.71 6.75 13.25
CA GLY A 25 -6.91 7.42 12.23
C GLY A 25 -6.16 6.53 11.24
N SER A 26 -6.06 5.20 11.46
CA SER A 26 -5.37 4.30 10.52
C SER A 26 -6.26 3.97 9.32
N THR A 27 -5.73 4.14 8.10
CA THR A 27 -6.41 3.82 6.84
C THR A 27 -5.50 3.01 5.92
N THR A 28 -6.05 2.50 4.82
CA THR A 28 -5.29 1.75 3.81
C THR A 28 -4.97 2.64 2.60
N TRP A 29 -3.91 2.27 1.86
CA TRP A 29 -3.45 3.03 0.70
C TRP A 29 -4.55 3.27 -0.36
N ASP A 30 -5.51 2.35 -0.49
CA ASP A 30 -6.62 2.40 -1.46
C ASP A 30 -7.86 3.16 -0.96
N ARG A 31 -7.85 3.62 0.29
CA ARG A 31 -8.97 4.33 0.92
C ARG A 31 -8.59 5.70 1.48
N VAL A 32 -7.31 6.04 1.44
CA VAL A 32 -6.86 7.34 1.94
C VAL A 32 -7.43 8.46 1.08
N ASP A 33 -7.87 9.53 1.72
CA ASP A 33 -8.32 10.74 1.08
C ASP A 33 -7.43 11.93 1.49
N LEU A 34 -7.45 12.99 0.67
CA LEU A 34 -6.73 14.22 0.95
C LEU A 34 -7.16 14.80 2.30
N ALA A 35 -6.17 15.19 3.08
CA ALA A 35 -6.33 15.89 4.35
C ALA A 35 -5.21 16.94 4.47
N PRO A 36 -5.32 17.90 5.40
CA PRO A 36 -4.25 18.88 5.62
C PRO A 36 -2.88 18.22 5.81
N VAL A 37 -2.83 17.10 6.54
CA VAL A 37 -1.63 16.28 6.69
C VAL A 37 -2.01 14.80 6.56
N VAL A 38 -1.28 14.05 5.73
CA VAL A 38 -1.40 12.59 5.59
C VAL A 38 -0.04 11.98 5.89
N LEU A 39 0.00 10.99 6.80
CA LEU A 39 1.21 10.25 7.12
C LEU A 39 1.19 8.87 6.42
N LEU A 40 2.18 8.60 5.58
CA LEU A 40 2.47 7.29 5.01
C LEU A 40 3.55 6.63 5.87
N ARG A 41 3.18 5.56 6.58
CA ARG A 41 4.06 4.92 7.56
C ARG A 41 4.36 3.48 7.17
N GLY A 42 5.63 3.16 6.95
CA GLY A 42 6.10 1.81 6.66
C GLY A 42 7.12 1.77 5.53
N SER A 43 7.79 0.63 5.42
CA SER A 43 8.90 0.42 4.50
C SER A 43 8.49 -0.19 3.16
N GLU A 44 7.19 -0.51 2.96
CA GLU A 44 6.72 -1.08 1.70
C GLU A 44 6.56 0.00 0.63
N SER A 45 7.58 0.15 -0.21
CA SER A 45 7.68 1.23 -1.20
C SER A 45 6.51 1.24 -2.19
N VAL A 46 6.05 0.08 -2.62
CA VAL A 46 4.95 -0.02 -3.58
C VAL A 46 3.62 0.46 -2.99
N LEU A 47 3.38 0.24 -1.69
CA LEU A 47 2.18 0.75 -1.02
C LEU A 47 2.26 2.26 -0.80
N VAL A 48 3.45 2.76 -0.44
CA VAL A 48 3.72 4.21 -0.33
C VAL A 48 3.46 4.90 -1.67
N GLN A 49 4.02 4.35 -2.75
CA GLN A 49 3.82 4.91 -4.10
C GLN A 49 2.34 4.94 -4.50
N ARG A 50 1.61 3.85 -4.26
CA ARG A 50 0.16 3.78 -4.55
C ARG A 50 -0.65 4.79 -3.75
N ALA A 51 -0.32 4.99 -2.47
CA ALA A 51 -0.97 6.00 -1.65
C ALA A 51 -0.69 7.41 -2.19
N GLN A 52 0.57 7.69 -2.54
CA GLN A 52 0.96 8.97 -3.15
C GLN A 52 0.25 9.21 -4.48
N ASP A 53 0.24 8.22 -5.39
CA ASP A 53 -0.43 8.33 -6.69
C ASP A 53 -1.93 8.62 -6.53
N ARG A 54 -2.57 7.97 -5.55
CA ARG A 54 -3.97 8.24 -5.23
C ARG A 54 -4.20 9.68 -4.74
N LEU A 55 -3.37 10.15 -3.82
CA LEU A 55 -3.47 11.52 -3.28
C LEU A 55 -3.19 12.56 -4.36
N LEU A 56 -2.18 12.32 -5.22
CA LEU A 56 -1.89 13.16 -6.39
C LEU A 56 -3.07 13.21 -7.37
N ALA A 57 -3.69 12.07 -7.65
CA ALA A 57 -4.85 12.01 -8.53
C ALA A 57 -6.05 12.79 -7.94
N GLN A 58 -6.28 12.69 -6.63
CA GLN A 58 -7.33 13.45 -5.96
C GLN A 58 -7.05 14.95 -5.96
N ALA A 59 -5.80 15.36 -5.72
CA ALA A 59 -5.42 16.77 -5.76
C ALA A 59 -5.64 17.36 -7.14
N ARG A 60 -5.22 16.68 -8.21
CA ARG A 60 -5.44 17.11 -9.59
C ARG A 60 -6.90 17.08 -10.02
N ALA A 61 -7.70 16.17 -9.46
CA ALA A 61 -9.14 16.13 -9.73
C ALA A 61 -9.88 17.29 -9.03
N LYS A 62 -9.38 17.74 -7.85
CA LYS A 62 -9.90 18.93 -7.15
C LYS A 62 -9.51 20.21 -7.89
N ASP A 63 -8.26 20.31 -8.30
CA ASP A 63 -7.74 21.43 -9.09
C ASP A 63 -6.60 20.96 -10.03
N PRO A 64 -6.77 21.05 -11.36
CA PRO A 64 -5.73 20.70 -12.32
C PRO A 64 -4.43 21.53 -12.20
N ASN A 65 -4.50 22.74 -11.63
CA ASN A 65 -3.37 23.64 -11.46
C ASN A 65 -2.63 23.45 -10.13
N VAL A 66 -2.99 22.41 -9.36
CA VAL A 66 -2.31 22.13 -8.07
C VAL A 66 -0.79 22.11 -8.23
N GLU A 67 -0.12 22.95 -7.46
CA GLU A 67 1.35 22.96 -7.39
C GLU A 67 1.85 21.78 -6.57
N ILE A 68 2.77 20.98 -7.15
CA ILE A 68 3.32 19.80 -6.49
C ILE A 68 4.79 20.05 -6.19
N SER A 69 5.12 20.08 -4.89
CA SER A 69 6.49 20.24 -4.40
C SER A 69 6.96 18.98 -3.66
N ARG A 70 8.27 18.71 -3.74
CA ARG A 70 8.91 17.64 -2.98
C ARG A 70 10.04 18.19 -2.14
N LEU A 71 10.12 17.69 -0.92
CA LEU A 71 11.13 18.07 0.06
C LEU A 71 11.73 16.79 0.66
N GLU A 72 13.04 16.76 0.76
CA GLU A 72 13.76 15.72 1.49
C GLU A 72 13.95 16.16 2.93
N ALA A 73 13.63 15.29 3.88
CA ALA A 73 13.69 15.63 5.30
C ALA A 73 15.14 15.79 5.81
N ALA A 74 16.09 15.10 5.17
CA ALA A 74 17.52 15.29 5.40
C ALA A 74 18.00 16.62 4.81
N GLY A 75 18.77 17.38 5.57
CA GLY A 75 19.30 18.66 5.10
C GLY A 75 18.29 19.81 5.08
N TYR A 76 17.15 19.65 5.75
CA TYR A 76 16.16 20.72 5.88
C TYR A 76 16.70 21.89 6.70
N ASP A 77 16.55 23.09 6.17
CA ASP A 77 16.85 24.34 6.86
C ASP A 77 15.60 24.93 7.51
N LYS A 78 15.77 25.53 8.69
CA LYS A 78 14.67 26.13 9.45
C LYS A 78 13.94 27.19 8.61
N GLY A 79 12.61 27.06 8.53
CA GLY A 79 11.73 28.02 7.82
C GLY A 79 11.49 27.69 6.35
N GLN A 80 12.15 26.70 5.74
CA GLN A 80 11.84 26.27 4.36
C GLN A 80 10.36 25.89 4.19
N LEU A 81 9.78 25.21 5.19
CA LEU A 81 8.38 24.83 5.16
C LEU A 81 7.46 26.04 5.05
N ALA A 82 7.77 27.12 5.80
CA ALA A 82 6.97 28.35 5.76
C ALA A 82 6.88 28.96 4.34
N GLY A 83 7.98 28.90 3.57
CA GLY A 83 7.98 29.33 2.18
C GLY A 83 7.12 28.43 1.27
N LEU A 84 7.16 27.11 1.50
CA LEU A 84 6.38 26.14 0.71
C LEU A 84 4.88 26.19 1.01
N VAL A 85 4.49 26.46 2.27
CA VAL A 85 3.07 26.51 2.67
C VAL A 85 2.46 27.91 2.55
N SER A 86 3.27 28.92 2.20
CA SER A 86 2.75 30.28 2.00
C SER A 86 1.68 30.31 0.89
N PRO A 87 0.59 31.05 1.05
CA PRO A 87 -0.45 31.15 0.03
C PRO A 87 0.11 31.51 -1.35
N SER A 88 -0.41 30.86 -2.40
CA SER A 88 -0.08 31.23 -3.79
C SER A 88 -0.62 32.60 -4.12
N LEU A 89 0.12 33.38 -4.90
CA LEU A 89 -0.36 34.70 -5.42
C LEU A 89 -1.58 34.55 -6.33
N PHE A 90 -1.76 33.37 -6.92
CA PHE A 90 -2.85 33.06 -7.84
C PHE A 90 -3.94 32.17 -7.23
N GLY A 91 -3.82 31.83 -5.93
CA GLY A 91 -4.78 31.00 -5.22
C GLY A 91 -4.71 29.50 -5.59
N GLU A 92 -3.63 29.04 -6.22
CA GLU A 92 -3.46 27.64 -6.57
C GLU A 92 -3.22 26.80 -5.31
N PRO A 93 -3.91 25.66 -5.16
CA PRO A 93 -3.67 24.75 -4.04
C PRO A 93 -2.30 24.08 -4.18
N ARG A 94 -1.75 23.64 -3.04
CA ARG A 94 -0.44 23.01 -2.98
C ARG A 94 -0.51 21.61 -2.40
N LEU A 95 0.23 20.68 -3.02
CA LEU A 95 0.50 19.36 -2.49
C LEU A 95 2.01 19.21 -2.27
N ILE A 96 2.42 19.13 -1.01
CA ILE A 96 3.83 19.05 -0.64
C ILE A 96 4.11 17.64 -0.12
N ILE A 97 5.04 16.93 -0.75
CA ILE A 97 5.46 15.58 -0.37
C ILE A 97 6.81 15.70 0.35
N ILE A 98 6.86 15.29 1.60
CA ILE A 98 8.08 15.26 2.42
C ILE A 98 8.51 13.82 2.58
N ASN A 99 9.66 13.48 1.98
CA ASN A 99 10.22 12.13 2.02
C ASN A 99 11.17 11.95 3.21
N ASP A 100 11.38 10.68 3.56
CA ASP A 100 12.42 10.19 4.47
C ASP A 100 12.42 10.89 5.84
N LEU A 101 11.23 11.04 6.42
CA LEU A 101 11.02 11.72 7.70
C LEU A 101 11.80 11.06 8.86
N GLU A 102 12.20 9.80 8.72
CA GLU A 102 13.12 9.11 9.61
C GLU A 102 14.52 9.72 9.66
N HIS A 103 14.88 10.56 8.66
CA HIS A 103 16.13 11.33 8.61
C HIS A 103 15.91 12.84 8.86
N ALA A 104 14.72 13.22 9.34
CA ALA A 104 14.38 14.62 9.54
C ALA A 104 15.33 15.34 10.51
N THR A 105 15.64 16.61 10.21
CA THR A 105 16.32 17.50 11.15
C THR A 105 15.38 17.90 12.29
N ASP A 106 15.92 18.35 13.41
CA ASP A 106 15.10 18.86 14.52
C ASP A 106 14.28 20.07 14.08
N ALA A 107 14.85 20.93 13.23
CA ALA A 107 14.18 22.08 12.65
C ALA A 107 12.92 21.71 11.87
N LEU A 108 12.99 20.66 11.02
CA LEU A 108 11.79 20.18 10.28
C LEU A 108 10.72 19.65 11.24
N ILE A 109 11.12 18.89 12.26
CA ILE A 109 10.18 18.35 13.25
C ILE A 109 9.46 19.48 14.00
N GLU A 110 10.19 20.53 14.40
CA GLU A 110 9.63 21.70 15.08
C GLU A 110 8.67 22.48 14.16
N ASP A 111 9.06 22.73 12.91
CA ASP A 111 8.24 23.44 11.93
C ASP A 111 6.97 22.67 11.60
N LEU A 112 7.04 21.33 11.44
CA LEU A 112 5.86 20.47 11.22
C LEU A 112 4.94 20.43 12.45
N LEU A 113 5.50 20.38 13.67
CA LEU A 113 4.70 20.44 14.90
C LEU A 113 3.96 21.78 15.03
N SER A 114 4.60 22.88 14.63
CA SER A 114 3.99 24.20 14.59
C SER A 114 2.88 24.26 13.54
N TYR A 115 3.15 23.78 12.32
CA TYR A 115 2.18 23.73 11.22
C TYR A 115 0.92 22.93 11.57
N LEU A 116 1.04 21.81 12.28
CA LEU A 116 -0.09 21.00 12.73
C LEU A 116 -1.10 21.75 13.62
N GLN A 117 -0.72 22.87 14.25
CA GLN A 117 -1.61 23.63 15.11
C GLN A 117 -2.61 24.49 14.30
N ALA A 118 -2.19 24.94 13.11
CA ALA A 118 -3.01 25.75 12.21
C ALA A 118 -2.60 25.44 10.76
N PRO A 119 -3.07 24.31 10.18
CA PRO A 119 -2.80 23.98 8.79
C PRO A 119 -3.49 24.97 7.83
N GLU A 120 -2.82 25.34 6.75
CA GLU A 120 -3.38 26.17 5.69
C GLU A 120 -4.44 25.40 4.88
N GLU A 121 -5.53 26.06 4.49
CA GLU A 121 -6.70 25.41 3.86
C GLU A 121 -6.40 24.81 2.48
N ASP A 122 -5.57 25.50 1.67
CA ASP A 122 -5.24 25.09 0.30
C ASP A 122 -3.91 24.34 0.20
N VAL A 123 -3.38 23.85 1.33
CA VAL A 123 -2.14 23.10 1.39
C VAL A 123 -2.37 21.70 1.95
N ASN A 124 -1.91 20.70 1.22
CA ASN A 124 -1.90 19.32 1.69
C ASN A 124 -0.46 18.84 1.85
N LEU A 125 -0.11 18.34 3.03
CA LEU A 125 1.19 17.70 3.29
C LEU A 125 1.06 16.18 3.24
N VAL A 126 1.92 15.51 2.49
CA VAL A 126 2.07 14.06 2.48
C VAL A 126 3.44 13.72 3.06
N LEU A 127 3.45 13.17 4.26
CA LEU A 127 4.67 12.85 5.00
C LEU A 127 4.97 11.35 4.86
N ARG A 128 6.18 10.99 4.43
CA ARG A 128 6.65 9.62 4.35
C ARG A 128 7.61 9.32 5.49
N HIS A 129 7.32 8.27 6.27
CA HIS A 129 8.18 7.77 7.34
C HIS A 129 8.33 6.24 7.21
N ALA A 130 9.51 5.77 6.80
CA ALA A 130 9.69 4.34 6.51
C ALA A 130 9.76 3.50 7.78
N SER A 131 10.56 3.90 8.78
CA SER A 131 10.75 3.11 10.00
C SER A 131 11.45 3.91 11.11
N GLY A 132 11.50 3.34 12.29
CA GLY A 132 12.24 3.91 13.42
C GLY A 132 11.42 4.85 14.29
N ASN A 133 12.12 5.51 15.23
CA ASN A 133 11.53 6.36 16.26
C ASN A 133 11.82 7.86 16.07
N ARG A 134 12.53 8.23 15.00
CA ARG A 134 12.80 9.64 14.71
C ARG A 134 11.48 10.40 14.52
N GLY A 135 11.40 11.56 15.14
CA GLY A 135 10.17 12.35 15.08
C GLY A 135 8.97 11.75 15.81
N LYS A 136 9.16 10.81 16.76
CA LYS A 136 8.05 10.18 17.49
C LYS A 136 7.02 11.18 18.02
N LYS A 137 7.47 12.31 18.57
CA LYS A 137 6.57 13.38 19.06
C LYS A 137 5.67 13.91 17.94
N LEU A 138 6.19 14.07 16.73
CA LEU A 138 5.45 14.49 15.55
C LEU A 138 4.47 13.40 15.09
N LEU A 139 4.91 12.14 15.01
CA LEU A 139 4.06 11.01 14.63
C LEU A 139 2.86 10.86 15.59
N ASP A 140 3.11 10.97 16.89
CA ASP A 140 2.08 10.91 17.93
C ASP A 140 1.12 12.13 17.83
N ALA A 141 1.65 13.32 17.51
CA ALA A 141 0.83 14.52 17.32
C ALA A 141 -0.09 14.42 16.11
N ILE A 142 0.41 13.88 14.97
CA ILE A 142 -0.38 13.64 13.77
C ILE A 142 -1.54 12.69 14.08
N ALA A 143 -1.27 11.57 14.75
CA ALA A 143 -2.30 10.60 15.14
C ALA A 143 -3.31 11.22 16.12
N LYS A 144 -2.85 11.99 17.11
CA LYS A 144 -3.71 12.68 18.09
C LYS A 144 -4.59 13.75 17.46
N ALA A 145 -4.12 14.42 16.42
CA ALA A 145 -4.89 15.40 15.63
C ALA A 145 -5.94 14.73 14.73
N GLY A 146 -6.04 13.39 14.72
CA GLY A 146 -6.99 12.66 13.88
C GLY A 146 -6.66 12.68 12.39
N MET A 147 -5.43 13.05 12.03
CA MET A 147 -4.97 13.05 10.66
C MET A 147 -4.81 11.62 10.12
N PRO A 148 -5.09 11.36 8.83
CA PRO A 148 -4.94 10.03 8.24
C PRO A 148 -3.52 9.48 8.37
N VAL A 149 -3.42 8.24 8.88
CA VAL A 149 -2.18 7.46 8.90
C VAL A 149 -2.39 6.23 8.02
N VAL A 150 -1.63 6.13 6.94
CA VAL A 150 -1.65 5.00 6.01
C VAL A 150 -0.57 4.02 6.41
N GLU A 151 -0.95 2.82 6.79
CA GLU A 151 0.00 1.76 7.11
C GLU A 151 0.53 1.12 5.83
N CYS A 152 1.83 1.32 5.58
CA CYS A 152 2.58 0.78 4.45
C CYS A 152 3.63 -0.24 4.94
N ALA A 153 3.24 -1.09 5.90
CA ALA A 153 4.12 -2.13 6.43
C ALA A 153 4.38 -3.23 5.39
N GLN A 154 5.55 -3.86 5.49
CA GLN A 154 5.92 -4.99 4.64
C GLN A 154 4.88 -6.10 4.65
N ILE A 155 4.45 -6.54 3.47
CA ILE A 155 3.54 -7.67 3.29
C ILE A 155 4.38 -8.96 3.20
N LYS A 156 4.40 -9.72 4.30
CA LYS A 156 5.23 -10.94 4.41
C LYS A 156 4.47 -12.22 4.08
N SER A 157 3.18 -12.31 4.44
CA SER A 157 2.44 -13.54 4.27
C SER A 157 2.04 -13.78 2.81
N ALA A 158 2.13 -15.03 2.35
CA ALA A 158 1.65 -15.42 1.02
C ALA A 158 0.16 -15.10 0.84
N ARG A 159 -0.64 -15.28 1.89
CA ARG A 159 -2.08 -14.96 1.89
C ARG A 159 -2.35 -13.48 1.61
N ASP A 160 -1.60 -12.58 2.25
CA ASP A 160 -1.79 -11.13 2.06
C ASP A 160 -1.31 -10.70 0.68
N LYS A 161 -0.23 -11.29 0.15
CA LYS A 161 0.23 -11.10 -1.23
C LYS A 161 -0.82 -11.56 -2.23
N SER A 162 -1.39 -12.78 -2.04
CA SER A 162 -2.50 -13.29 -2.86
C SER A 162 -3.72 -12.37 -2.83
N SER A 163 -4.07 -11.87 -1.63
CA SER A 163 -5.18 -10.93 -1.47
C SER A 163 -4.96 -9.62 -2.23
N LEU A 164 -3.72 -9.13 -2.27
CA LEU A 164 -3.34 -7.93 -3.01
C LEU A 164 -3.41 -8.15 -4.52
N VAL A 165 -2.88 -9.28 -5.02
CA VAL A 165 -2.98 -9.69 -6.43
C VAL A 165 -4.43 -9.76 -6.89
N ILE A 166 -5.28 -10.50 -6.14
CA ILE A 166 -6.71 -10.62 -6.44
C ILE A 166 -7.39 -9.25 -6.41
N GLY A 167 -7.01 -8.39 -5.46
CA GLY A 167 -7.52 -7.03 -5.33
C GLY A 167 -7.20 -6.18 -6.57
N ASP A 168 -5.97 -6.26 -7.10
CA ASP A 168 -5.55 -5.53 -8.30
C ASP A 168 -6.30 -5.98 -9.55
N VAL A 169 -6.42 -7.30 -9.72
CA VAL A 169 -7.15 -7.87 -10.86
C VAL A 169 -8.63 -7.47 -10.83
N ARG A 170 -9.26 -7.48 -9.64
CA ARG A 170 -10.65 -7.02 -9.46
C ARG A 170 -10.83 -5.53 -9.74
N ARG A 171 -9.86 -4.68 -9.34
CA ARG A 171 -9.90 -3.25 -9.68
C ARG A 171 -9.84 -3.01 -11.19
N ALA A 172 -9.11 -3.85 -11.90
CA ALA A 172 -9.11 -3.85 -13.37
C ALA A 172 -10.37 -4.49 -13.98
N ARG A 173 -11.37 -4.87 -13.18
CA ARG A 173 -12.63 -5.54 -13.59
C ARG A 173 -12.37 -6.87 -14.31
N ARG A 174 -11.32 -7.59 -13.90
CA ARG A 174 -10.96 -8.91 -14.45
C ARG A 174 -10.99 -9.98 -13.36
N GLN A 175 -10.77 -11.22 -13.76
CA GLN A 175 -10.66 -12.40 -12.91
C GLN A 175 -9.28 -13.04 -13.08
N ILE A 176 -8.87 -13.81 -12.07
CA ILE A 176 -7.66 -14.62 -12.09
C ILE A 176 -7.96 -15.94 -11.39
N ASP A 177 -7.46 -17.03 -11.94
CA ASP A 177 -7.63 -18.37 -11.39
C ASP A 177 -6.80 -18.51 -10.09
N PRO A 178 -7.29 -19.29 -9.10
CA PRO A 178 -6.58 -19.46 -7.83
C PRO A 178 -5.16 -20.00 -7.98
N ASP A 179 -4.96 -20.99 -8.86
CA ASP A 179 -3.66 -21.59 -9.16
C ASP A 179 -2.70 -20.62 -9.87
N ALA A 180 -3.22 -19.72 -10.69
CA ALA A 180 -2.45 -18.62 -11.26
C ALA A 180 -1.96 -17.62 -10.21
N VAL A 181 -2.78 -17.34 -9.18
CA VAL A 181 -2.37 -16.49 -8.04
C VAL A 181 -1.26 -17.15 -7.23
N GLU A 182 -1.41 -18.45 -6.93
CA GLU A 182 -0.40 -19.21 -6.19
C GLU A 182 0.93 -19.23 -6.94
N ALA A 183 0.92 -19.53 -8.23
CA ALA A 183 2.10 -19.52 -9.09
C ALA A 183 2.81 -18.15 -9.14
N LEU A 184 2.06 -17.05 -9.25
CA LEU A 184 2.63 -15.71 -9.21
C LEU A 184 3.29 -15.38 -7.87
N VAL A 185 2.63 -15.73 -6.76
CA VAL A 185 3.15 -15.48 -5.41
C VAL A 185 4.37 -16.35 -5.12
N GLU A 186 4.41 -17.57 -5.62
CA GLU A 186 5.58 -18.46 -5.49
C GLU A 186 6.76 -17.92 -6.30
N ALA A 187 6.54 -17.56 -7.56
CA ALA A 187 7.61 -17.12 -8.45
C ALA A 187 8.19 -15.73 -8.12
N LEU A 188 7.34 -14.80 -7.68
CA LEU A 188 7.67 -13.37 -7.58
C LEU A 188 7.38 -12.78 -6.20
N GLY A 189 6.87 -13.56 -5.27
CA GLY A 189 6.43 -13.06 -3.97
C GLY A 189 7.55 -12.57 -3.04
N ASN A 190 8.82 -12.78 -3.38
CA ASN A 190 9.95 -12.26 -2.62
C ASN A 190 10.08 -10.74 -2.74
N ASP A 191 9.72 -10.17 -3.88
CA ASP A 191 9.63 -8.73 -4.11
C ASP A 191 8.19 -8.35 -4.51
N LEU A 192 7.57 -7.48 -3.71
CA LEU A 192 6.19 -7.06 -3.96
C LEU A 192 6.08 -6.17 -5.21
N THR A 193 7.14 -5.44 -5.55
CA THR A 193 7.19 -4.59 -6.76
C THR A 193 7.18 -5.47 -8.00
N ASP A 194 8.00 -6.54 -8.01
CA ASP A 194 8.05 -7.51 -9.09
C ASP A 194 6.71 -8.24 -9.26
N LEU A 195 6.13 -8.71 -8.14
CA LEU A 195 4.84 -9.40 -8.14
C LEU A 195 3.72 -8.53 -8.74
N LEU A 196 3.62 -7.28 -8.30
CA LEU A 196 2.56 -6.38 -8.76
C LEU A 196 2.85 -5.82 -10.16
N GLY A 197 4.12 -5.69 -10.53
CA GLY A 197 4.56 -5.41 -11.90
C GLY A 197 4.11 -6.50 -12.87
N ALA A 198 4.29 -7.77 -12.48
CA ALA A 198 3.83 -8.92 -13.25
C ALA A 198 2.30 -8.94 -13.42
N VAL A 199 1.55 -8.67 -12.36
CA VAL A 199 0.09 -8.54 -12.43
C VAL A 199 -0.34 -7.44 -13.41
N LYS A 200 0.31 -6.28 -13.35
CA LYS A 200 0.05 -5.16 -14.27
C LYS A 200 0.35 -5.54 -15.71
N GLN A 201 1.44 -6.26 -15.97
CA GLN A 201 1.79 -6.74 -17.30
C GLN A 201 0.76 -7.73 -17.83
N LEU A 202 0.40 -8.76 -17.03
CA LEU A 202 -0.62 -9.74 -17.44
C LEU A 202 -1.98 -9.07 -17.72
N LEU A 203 -2.35 -8.05 -16.97
CA LEU A 203 -3.56 -7.28 -17.22
C LEU A 203 -3.50 -6.50 -18.54
N ALA A 204 -2.34 -6.01 -18.93
CA ALA A 204 -2.15 -5.28 -20.20
C ALA A 204 -2.09 -6.21 -21.41
N ASP A 205 -1.40 -7.35 -21.29
CA ASP A 205 -1.03 -8.20 -22.41
C ASP A 205 -2.06 -9.31 -22.69
N THR A 206 -2.98 -9.56 -21.75
CA THR A 206 -3.97 -10.64 -21.87
C THR A 206 -5.39 -10.12 -21.78
N SER A 207 -6.37 -10.93 -22.20
CA SER A 207 -7.80 -10.64 -22.07
C SER A 207 -8.53 -11.76 -21.32
N GLY A 208 -9.72 -11.47 -20.80
CA GLY A 208 -10.53 -12.43 -20.03
C GLY A 208 -9.94 -12.76 -18.65
N THR A 209 -10.13 -13.99 -18.18
CA THR A 209 -9.58 -14.50 -16.93
C THR A 209 -8.10 -14.80 -17.10
N ILE A 210 -7.28 -14.37 -16.15
CA ILE A 210 -5.84 -14.72 -16.10
C ILE A 210 -5.73 -16.15 -15.61
N THR A 211 -5.15 -17.02 -16.45
CA THR A 211 -5.01 -18.45 -16.18
C THR A 211 -3.58 -18.83 -15.82
N LEU A 212 -3.41 -20.01 -15.20
CA LEU A 212 -2.09 -20.57 -14.92
C LEU A 212 -1.23 -20.71 -16.18
N THR A 213 -1.83 -21.11 -17.31
CA THR A 213 -1.11 -21.22 -18.59
C THR A 213 -0.49 -19.89 -19.02
N GLN A 214 -1.22 -18.80 -18.87
CA GLN A 214 -0.69 -17.47 -19.18
C GLN A 214 0.45 -17.09 -18.21
N VAL A 215 0.29 -17.33 -16.90
CA VAL A 215 1.34 -17.09 -15.92
C VAL A 215 2.60 -17.88 -16.25
N ASN A 216 2.47 -19.18 -16.58
CA ASN A 216 3.59 -20.02 -16.95
C ASN A 216 4.28 -19.56 -18.26
N THR A 217 3.53 -19.03 -19.21
CA THR A 217 4.11 -18.48 -20.45
C THR A 217 5.04 -17.31 -20.18
N TYR A 218 4.69 -16.42 -19.23
CA TYR A 218 5.49 -15.23 -18.90
C TYR A 218 6.55 -15.49 -17.84
N TYR A 219 6.27 -16.34 -16.86
CA TYR A 219 7.07 -16.50 -15.63
C TYR A 219 7.45 -17.93 -15.31
N GLY A 220 7.21 -18.90 -16.20
CA GLY A 220 7.45 -20.33 -15.97
C GLY A 220 8.89 -20.66 -15.57
N GLY A 221 9.88 -20.00 -16.17
CA GLY A 221 11.28 -20.19 -15.80
C GLY A 221 11.60 -19.77 -14.34
N ARG A 222 10.90 -18.77 -13.80
CA ARG A 222 11.05 -18.37 -12.39
C ARG A 222 10.30 -19.31 -11.44
N ILE A 223 9.18 -19.89 -11.87
CA ILE A 223 8.42 -20.87 -11.11
C ILE A 223 9.23 -22.17 -10.95
N GLU A 224 9.86 -22.64 -12.03
CA GLU A 224 10.71 -23.82 -12.03
C GLU A 224 11.98 -23.65 -11.18
N ALA A 225 12.45 -22.41 -11.03
CA ALA A 225 13.62 -22.05 -10.24
C ALA A 225 13.30 -21.70 -8.78
N SER A 226 12.05 -21.86 -8.32
CA SER A 226 11.69 -21.60 -6.92
C SER A 226 12.43 -22.49 -5.95
N GLY A 227 12.71 -21.96 -4.73
CA GLY A 227 13.37 -22.74 -3.69
C GLY A 227 12.61 -24.02 -3.29
N PHE A 228 11.30 -24.06 -3.49
CA PHE A 228 10.46 -25.24 -3.30
C PHE A 228 10.72 -26.30 -4.38
N ALA A 229 10.84 -25.90 -5.65
CA ALA A 229 11.17 -26.83 -6.73
C ALA A 229 12.57 -27.46 -6.54
N VAL A 230 13.54 -26.68 -6.01
CA VAL A 230 14.86 -27.20 -5.61
C VAL A 230 14.73 -28.20 -4.45
N ALA A 231 13.95 -27.87 -3.42
CA ALA A 231 13.74 -28.72 -2.26
C ALA A 231 13.01 -30.02 -2.64
N ASP A 232 11.97 -29.97 -3.45
CA ASP A 232 11.22 -31.13 -3.92
C ASP A 232 12.08 -32.06 -4.79
N ALA A 233 12.90 -31.50 -5.69
CA ALA A 233 13.85 -32.27 -6.47
C ALA A 233 14.93 -32.96 -5.58
N ALA A 234 15.41 -32.27 -4.55
CA ALA A 234 16.36 -32.79 -3.60
C ALA A 234 15.74 -33.94 -2.73
N ILE A 235 14.52 -33.76 -2.24
CA ILE A 235 13.80 -34.74 -1.42
C ILE A 235 13.40 -35.96 -2.24
N SER A 236 13.04 -35.79 -3.52
CA SER A 236 12.73 -36.90 -4.45
C SER A 236 13.95 -37.64 -4.94
N GLY A 237 15.16 -37.19 -4.56
CA GLY A 237 16.44 -37.85 -4.93
C GLY A 237 16.95 -37.46 -6.33
N ASP A 238 16.28 -36.51 -7.03
CA ASP A 238 16.74 -36.01 -8.33
C ASP A 238 17.77 -34.89 -8.15
N GLY A 239 18.98 -35.28 -7.76
CA GLY A 239 20.09 -34.35 -7.53
C GLY A 239 20.48 -33.53 -8.76
N ALA A 240 20.34 -34.09 -9.98
CA ALA A 240 20.68 -33.41 -11.21
C ALA A 240 19.69 -32.26 -11.46
N LYS A 241 18.40 -32.50 -11.28
CA LYS A 241 17.34 -31.49 -11.37
C LYS A 241 17.48 -30.43 -10.27
N ALA A 242 17.77 -30.84 -9.02
CA ALA A 242 17.98 -29.92 -7.91
C ALA A 242 19.12 -28.93 -8.20
N VAL A 243 20.28 -29.41 -8.69
CA VAL A 243 21.43 -28.56 -9.03
C VAL A 243 21.15 -27.67 -10.26
N THR A 244 20.45 -28.17 -11.26
CA THR A 244 20.08 -27.39 -12.43
C THR A 244 19.11 -26.26 -12.05
N THR A 245 18.08 -26.57 -11.25
CA THR A 245 17.11 -25.59 -10.76
C THR A 245 17.77 -24.54 -9.87
N LEU A 246 18.70 -24.94 -8.99
CA LEU A 246 19.46 -24.02 -8.13
C LEU A 246 20.31 -23.01 -8.91
N ARG A 247 20.82 -23.37 -10.10
CA ARG A 247 21.60 -22.45 -10.93
C ARG A 247 20.74 -21.37 -11.61
N HIS A 248 19.45 -21.57 -11.67
CA HIS A 248 18.47 -20.64 -12.29
C HIS A 248 17.62 -19.90 -11.26
N ALA A 249 17.77 -20.23 -9.95
CA ALA A 249 17.13 -19.55 -8.81
C ALA A 249 17.97 -18.37 -8.33
#